data_cde1e9045d732e580edbb64730d3defe
#
_entry.id   cde1e9045d732e580edbb64730d3defe
#
_cell.length_a   1.000
_cell.length_b   1.000
_cell.length_c   1.000
_cell.angle_alpha   90.00
_cell.angle_beta   90.00
_cell.angle_gamma   90.00
#
_symmetry.space_group_name_H-M   'P 1'
#
loop_
_entity.id
_entity.type
_entity.pdbx_description
1 polymer ?
#
loop_
_entity_poly.entity_id
_entity_poly.type
_entity_poly.pdbx_seq_one_letter_code
_entity_poly.pdbx_strand_id
1 'polypeptide(L)'
;MFSNAERFNQPLDGWNVSSVRNMRCMFYYALSFNQDLNSWNVSNVTDMGDMFRFASSFNQNIASWDVSSVTDMDGMFYLAERFNQPIGAWNVSAVTNMRQMFWRAAAFNQSLEKWNVSNVQNMREMFCEASNFNQPLNDWDVSNVQDMREMFSKASSFNKPLSNWNVSNVQNMYCMFNEAKSFNQPLDRWDVSNAKDMAYMFCKATSFRQPITAWRLCGQSTKGMFLRLPDYRDMESRVMCLTPHDEEAMRYDLEDMIGIFGEEAVQDALRLYGPKYGLKED
;
A
#
# COMPACT_ATOMS: atom_id res chain seq x y z
N MET A 1 4.21 -26.66 6.95
CA MET A 1 4.50 -27.75 7.94
C MET A 1 3.85 -27.42 9.28
N PHE A 2 4.12 -26.24 9.87
CA PHE A 2 3.50 -25.79 11.14
C PHE A 2 2.30 -24.88 10.95
N SER A 3 1.62 -24.99 9.80
CA SER A 3 0.42 -24.22 9.50
C SER A 3 -0.68 -24.56 10.52
N ASN A 4 -1.32 -23.51 11.06
CA ASN A 4 -2.34 -23.58 12.12
C ASN A 4 -1.87 -24.19 13.46
N ALA A 5 -0.55 -24.27 13.68
CA ALA A 5 0.02 -24.73 14.94
C ALA A 5 0.08 -23.54 15.93
N GLU A 6 -1.06 -23.04 16.41
CA GLU A 6 -1.19 -21.80 17.17
C GLU A 6 -0.26 -21.69 18.39
N ARG A 7 -0.05 -22.82 19.08
CA ARG A 7 0.75 -22.89 20.32
C ARG A 7 2.19 -23.39 20.09
N PHE A 8 2.54 -23.71 18.85
CA PHE A 8 3.87 -24.21 18.55
C PHE A 8 4.91 -23.13 18.76
N ASN A 9 5.92 -23.42 19.60
CA ASN A 9 7.04 -22.53 19.86
C ASN A 9 8.27 -23.34 20.32
N GLN A 10 8.59 -24.43 19.60
CA GLN A 10 9.78 -25.25 19.90
C GLN A 10 10.96 -24.81 19.02
N PRO A 11 12.21 -24.95 19.52
CA PRO A 11 13.40 -24.65 18.74
C PRO A 11 13.49 -25.48 17.46
N LEU A 12 13.94 -24.85 16.38
CA LEU A 12 14.12 -25.46 15.06
C LEU A 12 15.52 -25.16 14.49
N ASP A 13 16.40 -24.57 15.27
CA ASP A 13 17.75 -24.14 14.90
C ASP A 13 18.63 -25.29 14.38
N GLY A 14 18.38 -26.51 14.85
CA GLY A 14 19.08 -27.74 14.39
C GLY A 14 18.59 -28.32 13.05
N TRP A 15 17.58 -27.70 12.42
CA TRP A 15 17.02 -28.24 11.18
C TRP A 15 17.88 -27.87 9.97
N ASN A 16 18.19 -28.87 9.15
CA ASN A 16 18.83 -28.63 7.86
C ASN A 16 17.75 -28.38 6.80
N VAL A 17 17.59 -27.11 6.41
CA VAL A 17 16.62 -26.67 5.40
C VAL A 17 17.28 -26.32 4.06
N SER A 18 18.58 -26.61 3.89
CA SER A 18 19.36 -26.18 2.72
C SER A 18 18.87 -26.72 1.38
N SER A 19 18.09 -27.82 1.36
CA SER A 19 17.48 -28.37 0.15
C SER A 19 16.05 -27.90 -0.10
N VAL A 20 15.48 -27.10 0.80
CA VAL A 20 14.10 -26.65 0.70
C VAL A 20 13.99 -25.56 -0.37
N ARG A 21 13.01 -25.67 -1.26
CA ARG A 21 12.72 -24.72 -2.32
C ARG A 21 11.44 -23.94 -2.08
N ASN A 22 10.51 -24.48 -1.29
CA ASN A 22 9.22 -23.85 -1.01
C ASN A 22 8.95 -23.86 0.49
N MET A 23 8.81 -22.66 1.06
CA MET A 23 8.47 -22.43 2.47
C MET A 23 7.11 -21.76 2.64
N ARG A 24 6.29 -21.74 1.56
CA ARG A 24 4.94 -21.15 1.61
C ARG A 24 4.13 -21.71 2.77
N CYS A 25 3.50 -20.81 3.53
CA CYS A 25 2.65 -21.14 4.68
C CYS A 25 3.33 -21.97 5.77
N MET A 26 4.68 -21.98 5.87
CA MET A 26 5.37 -22.89 6.82
C MET A 26 4.96 -22.64 8.26
N PHE A 27 4.80 -21.38 8.68
CA PHE A 27 4.35 -20.95 10.01
C PHE A 27 3.03 -20.15 9.93
N TYR A 28 2.23 -20.40 8.90
CA TYR A 28 0.91 -19.77 8.74
C TYR A 28 0.06 -20.03 9.99
N TYR A 29 -0.46 -18.94 10.59
CA TYR A 29 -1.29 -19.01 11.81
C TYR A 29 -0.60 -19.68 13.04
N ALA A 30 0.74 -19.63 13.08
CA ALA A 30 1.53 -20.09 14.23
C ALA A 30 1.66 -18.93 15.23
N LEU A 31 0.59 -18.60 15.93
CA LEU A 31 0.42 -17.37 16.74
C LEU A 31 1.51 -17.19 17.81
N SER A 32 1.98 -18.28 18.43
CA SER A 32 2.96 -18.26 19.51
C SER A 32 4.40 -18.40 19.03
N PHE A 33 4.62 -18.69 17.74
CA PHE A 33 5.96 -19.01 17.24
C PHE A 33 6.88 -17.79 17.29
N ASN A 34 8.01 -17.94 17.99
CA ASN A 34 9.03 -16.89 18.10
C ASN A 34 10.42 -17.50 18.40
N GLN A 35 10.80 -18.58 17.70
CA GLN A 35 12.11 -19.21 17.88
C GLN A 35 13.12 -18.72 16.84
N ASP A 36 14.41 -18.78 17.21
CA ASP A 36 15.51 -18.37 16.34
C ASP A 36 15.60 -19.28 15.10
N LEU A 37 15.64 -18.65 13.95
CA LEU A 37 15.81 -19.28 12.64
C LEU A 37 17.02 -18.73 11.88
N ASN A 38 17.85 -17.93 12.53
CA ASN A 38 18.95 -17.21 11.87
C ASN A 38 20.03 -18.15 11.28
N SER A 39 20.13 -19.38 11.83
CA SER A 39 21.05 -20.41 11.32
C SER A 39 20.57 -21.11 10.05
N TRP A 40 19.33 -20.91 9.63
CA TRP A 40 18.78 -21.60 8.47
C TRP A 40 19.44 -21.13 7.16
N ASN A 41 19.92 -22.07 6.36
CA ASN A 41 20.34 -21.79 5.00
C ASN A 41 19.13 -21.86 4.07
N VAL A 42 18.60 -20.69 3.68
CA VAL A 42 17.42 -20.54 2.82
C VAL A 42 17.77 -20.18 1.37
N SER A 43 19.04 -20.26 0.98
CA SER A 43 19.54 -19.78 -0.34
C SER A 43 18.90 -20.47 -1.55
N ASN A 44 18.33 -21.67 -1.37
CA ASN A 44 17.62 -22.40 -2.43
C ASN A 44 16.12 -22.17 -2.44
N VAL A 45 15.58 -21.37 -1.50
CA VAL A 45 14.13 -21.12 -1.42
C VAL A 45 13.72 -20.13 -2.50
N THR A 46 12.67 -20.48 -3.25
CA THR A 46 12.11 -19.64 -4.32
C THR A 46 10.75 -19.06 -3.95
N ASP A 47 10.02 -19.66 -3.00
CA ASP A 47 8.71 -19.25 -2.56
C ASP A 47 8.63 -19.16 -1.03
N MET A 48 8.42 -17.93 -0.51
CA MET A 48 8.23 -17.65 0.92
C MET A 48 6.84 -17.04 1.19
N GLY A 49 5.91 -17.19 0.25
CA GLY A 49 4.55 -16.66 0.39
C GLY A 49 3.88 -17.13 1.67
N ASP A 50 3.21 -16.22 2.37
CA ASP A 50 2.46 -16.50 3.61
C ASP A 50 3.27 -17.20 4.72
N MET A 51 4.64 -17.19 4.65
CA MET A 51 5.46 -18.00 5.55
C MET A 51 5.19 -17.71 7.02
N PHE A 52 5.05 -16.43 7.40
CA PHE A 52 4.76 -15.98 8.77
C PHE A 52 3.40 -15.28 8.86
N ARG A 53 2.48 -15.54 7.91
CA ARG A 53 1.16 -14.95 7.92
C ARG A 53 0.42 -15.33 9.21
N PHE A 54 -0.10 -14.33 9.95
CA PHE A 54 -0.69 -14.45 11.29
C PHE A 54 0.26 -14.95 12.39
N ALA A 55 1.56 -15.03 12.17
CA ALA A 55 2.52 -15.33 13.23
C ALA A 55 2.75 -14.09 14.11
N SER A 56 1.72 -13.70 14.88
CA SER A 56 1.68 -12.42 15.59
C SER A 56 2.77 -12.22 16.65
N SER A 57 3.35 -13.30 17.17
CA SER A 57 4.46 -13.23 18.13
C SER A 57 5.84 -13.21 17.48
N PHE A 58 5.96 -13.53 16.18
CA PHE A 58 7.25 -13.67 15.52
C PHE A 58 8.00 -12.34 15.41
N ASN A 59 9.19 -12.29 16.00
CA ASN A 59 10.09 -11.12 15.92
C ASN A 59 11.56 -11.54 16.06
N GLN A 60 11.98 -12.69 15.50
CA GLN A 60 13.35 -13.13 15.55
C GLN A 60 14.18 -12.57 14.39
N ASN A 61 15.48 -12.41 14.65
CA ASN A 61 16.41 -11.91 13.64
C ASN A 61 16.58 -12.94 12.51
N ILE A 62 16.33 -12.51 11.29
CA ILE A 62 16.48 -13.27 10.04
C ILE A 62 17.28 -12.46 9.01
N ALA A 63 18.03 -11.45 9.46
CA ALA A 63 18.78 -10.55 8.57
C ALA A 63 19.89 -11.27 7.77
N SER A 64 20.39 -12.40 8.27
CA SER A 64 21.44 -13.20 7.59
C SER A 64 20.91 -14.09 6.47
N TRP A 65 19.59 -14.19 6.29
CA TRP A 65 19.02 -15.05 5.25
C TRP A 65 19.41 -14.58 3.85
N ASP A 66 19.93 -15.49 3.06
CA ASP A 66 20.11 -15.27 1.62
C ASP A 66 18.79 -15.57 0.89
N VAL A 67 18.06 -14.51 0.56
CA VAL A 67 16.78 -14.59 -0.15
C VAL A 67 16.91 -14.30 -1.65
N SER A 68 18.13 -14.33 -2.18
CA SER A 68 18.41 -13.93 -3.57
C SER A 68 17.73 -14.79 -4.63
N SER A 69 17.31 -16.01 -4.27
CA SER A 69 16.55 -16.91 -5.17
C SER A 69 15.03 -16.76 -5.05
N VAL A 70 14.53 -15.96 -4.07
CA VAL A 70 13.09 -15.86 -3.81
C VAL A 70 12.42 -14.99 -4.88
N THR A 71 11.35 -15.51 -5.47
CA THR A 71 10.54 -14.83 -6.49
C THR A 71 9.17 -14.40 -5.98
N ASP A 72 8.66 -15.03 -4.92
CA ASP A 72 7.35 -14.76 -4.33
C ASP A 72 7.45 -14.53 -2.80
N MET A 73 7.02 -13.34 -2.35
CA MET A 73 6.92 -12.95 -0.94
C MET A 73 5.50 -12.49 -0.58
N ASP A 74 4.46 -12.95 -1.33
CA ASP A 74 3.06 -12.62 -1.05
C ASP A 74 2.72 -12.92 0.42
N GLY A 75 2.20 -11.93 1.14
CA GLY A 75 1.73 -12.08 2.51
C GLY A 75 2.77 -12.59 3.54
N MET A 76 4.08 -12.55 3.24
CA MET A 76 5.10 -13.20 4.08
C MET A 76 4.99 -12.82 5.57
N PHE A 77 4.71 -11.54 5.88
CA PHE A 77 4.55 -11.02 7.24
C PHE A 77 3.15 -10.44 7.49
N TYR A 78 2.15 -10.90 6.75
CA TYR A 78 0.76 -10.47 6.91
C TYR A 78 0.28 -10.73 8.35
N LEU A 79 -0.16 -9.68 9.08
CA LEU A 79 -0.54 -9.78 10.50
C LEU A 79 0.57 -10.35 11.44
N ALA A 80 1.83 -10.27 11.04
CA ALA A 80 2.96 -10.48 11.95
C ALA A 80 3.17 -9.19 12.79
N GLU A 81 2.25 -8.92 13.70
CA GLU A 81 2.08 -7.62 14.36
C GLU A 81 3.32 -7.14 15.12
N ARG A 82 4.16 -8.06 15.62
CA ARG A 82 5.39 -7.74 16.38
C ARG A 82 6.64 -7.70 15.53
N PHE A 83 6.59 -8.17 14.27
CA PHE A 83 7.78 -8.26 13.44
C PHE A 83 8.38 -6.88 13.16
N ASN A 84 9.63 -6.67 13.55
CA ASN A 84 10.37 -5.43 13.32
C ASN A 84 11.88 -5.67 13.23
N GLN A 85 12.32 -6.68 12.46
CA GLN A 85 13.74 -7.02 12.32
C GLN A 85 14.39 -6.38 11.09
N PRO A 86 15.71 -6.10 11.12
CA PRO A 86 16.41 -5.34 10.10
C PRO A 86 16.70 -6.19 8.86
N ILE A 87 15.73 -6.31 7.97
CA ILE A 87 15.81 -7.07 6.71
C ILE A 87 16.24 -6.21 5.50
N GLY A 88 16.67 -4.98 5.71
CA GLY A 88 17.06 -4.06 4.63
C GLY A 88 18.29 -4.48 3.83
N ALA A 89 19.07 -5.46 4.30
CA ALA A 89 20.20 -6.02 3.57
C ALA A 89 19.82 -7.18 2.62
N TRP A 90 18.59 -7.65 2.64
CA TRP A 90 18.14 -8.73 1.77
C TRP A 90 18.27 -8.36 0.29
N ASN A 91 18.79 -9.28 -0.51
CA ASN A 91 18.77 -9.17 -1.96
C ASN A 91 17.41 -9.66 -2.49
N VAL A 92 16.50 -8.73 -2.76
CA VAL A 92 15.14 -9.04 -3.26
C VAL A 92 15.02 -8.86 -4.79
N SER A 93 16.13 -8.78 -5.50
CA SER A 93 16.13 -8.44 -6.93
C SER A 93 15.43 -9.48 -7.84
N ALA A 94 15.22 -10.71 -7.36
CA ALA A 94 14.49 -11.75 -8.09
C ALA A 94 12.96 -11.70 -7.82
N VAL A 95 12.51 -10.93 -6.80
CA VAL A 95 11.11 -10.92 -6.38
C VAL A 95 10.24 -10.21 -7.40
N THR A 96 9.14 -10.85 -7.78
CA THR A 96 8.14 -10.29 -8.70
C THR A 96 6.82 -9.96 -8.00
N ASN A 97 6.55 -10.54 -6.84
CA ASN A 97 5.31 -10.39 -6.08
C ASN A 97 5.58 -10.10 -4.61
N MET A 98 5.16 -8.89 -4.16
CA MET A 98 5.22 -8.44 -2.76
C MET A 98 3.83 -8.07 -2.22
N ARG A 99 2.77 -8.62 -2.83
CA ARG A 99 1.39 -8.38 -2.40
C ARG A 99 1.26 -8.68 -0.90
N GLN A 100 0.61 -7.77 -0.15
CA GLN A 100 0.30 -7.95 1.27
C GLN A 100 1.49 -8.27 2.20
N MET A 101 2.75 -8.08 1.74
CA MET A 101 3.93 -8.58 2.48
C MET A 101 3.98 -8.10 3.93
N PHE A 102 3.59 -6.84 4.21
CA PHE A 102 3.57 -6.25 5.55
C PHE A 102 2.16 -5.77 5.94
N TRP A 103 1.11 -6.38 5.36
CA TRP A 103 -0.25 -6.01 5.70
C TRP A 103 -0.47 -6.16 7.22
N ARG A 104 -0.83 -5.03 7.89
CA ARG A 104 -1.01 -4.96 9.35
C ARG A 104 0.17 -5.49 10.19
N ALA A 105 1.39 -5.44 9.66
CA ALA A 105 2.61 -5.62 10.44
C ALA A 105 2.86 -4.33 11.26
N ALA A 106 2.07 -4.14 12.31
CA ALA A 106 1.92 -2.85 12.98
C ALA A 106 3.22 -2.31 13.59
N ALA A 107 4.13 -3.18 14.07
CA ALA A 107 5.40 -2.78 14.63
C ALA A 107 6.48 -2.48 13.59
N PHE A 108 6.29 -2.92 12.33
CA PHE A 108 7.34 -2.86 11.32
C PHE A 108 7.67 -1.43 10.91
N ASN A 109 8.94 -1.04 11.12
CA ASN A 109 9.47 0.28 10.74
C ASN A 109 10.98 0.22 10.43
N GLN A 110 11.46 -0.84 9.77
CA GLN A 110 12.86 -0.96 9.39
C GLN A 110 13.11 -0.40 7.98
N SER A 111 14.33 0.12 7.76
CA SER A 111 14.71 0.65 6.45
C SER A 111 14.74 -0.46 5.39
N LEU A 112 14.09 -0.17 4.26
CA LEU A 112 14.09 -0.99 3.05
C LEU A 112 14.69 -0.25 1.85
N GLU A 113 15.35 0.87 2.10
CA GLU A 113 15.87 1.79 1.09
C GLU A 113 16.78 1.11 0.06
N LYS A 114 17.54 0.10 0.50
CA LYS A 114 18.51 -0.62 -0.36
C LYS A 114 17.89 -1.76 -1.19
N TRP A 115 16.60 -2.02 -1.03
CA TRP A 115 15.96 -3.08 -1.79
C TRP A 115 15.89 -2.73 -3.28
N ASN A 116 16.39 -3.62 -4.13
CA ASN A 116 16.16 -3.54 -5.56
C ASN A 116 14.81 -4.18 -5.90
N VAL A 117 13.79 -3.36 -6.12
CA VAL A 117 12.42 -3.80 -6.43
C VAL A 117 12.08 -3.70 -7.92
N SER A 118 13.08 -3.49 -8.78
CA SER A 118 12.86 -3.23 -10.21
C SER A 118 12.15 -4.36 -10.98
N ASN A 119 12.12 -5.59 -10.44
CA ASN A 119 11.38 -6.70 -11.05
C ASN A 119 9.98 -6.90 -10.46
N VAL A 120 9.60 -6.14 -9.44
CA VAL A 120 8.30 -6.30 -8.77
C VAL A 120 7.18 -5.77 -9.68
N GLN A 121 6.15 -6.59 -9.87
CA GLN A 121 4.96 -6.26 -10.68
C GLN A 121 3.73 -5.99 -9.82
N ASN A 122 3.67 -6.54 -8.61
CA ASN A 122 2.53 -6.46 -7.71
C ASN A 122 2.96 -6.02 -6.32
N MET A 123 2.50 -4.82 -5.90
CA MET A 123 2.70 -4.25 -4.55
C MET A 123 1.36 -3.99 -3.85
N ARG A 124 0.28 -4.65 -4.32
CA ARG A 124 -1.05 -4.50 -3.74
C ARG A 124 -1.02 -4.72 -2.23
N GLU A 125 -1.57 -3.77 -1.48
CA GLU A 125 -1.73 -3.85 -0.02
C GLU A 125 -0.41 -4.07 0.76
N MET A 126 0.77 -3.79 0.17
CA MET A 126 2.08 -4.17 0.76
C MET A 126 2.28 -3.60 2.17
N PHE A 127 1.89 -2.35 2.43
CA PHE A 127 1.98 -1.69 3.73
C PHE A 127 0.61 -1.27 4.27
N CYS A 128 -0.47 -1.89 3.79
CA CYS A 128 -1.81 -1.59 4.27
C CYS A 128 -1.90 -1.88 5.77
N GLU A 129 -2.42 -0.92 6.56
CA GLU A 129 -2.49 -0.98 8.02
C GLU A 129 -1.13 -1.16 8.76
N ALA A 130 0.01 -1.01 8.08
CA ALA A 130 1.34 -0.96 8.73
C ALA A 130 1.50 0.41 9.44
N SER A 131 0.86 0.56 10.58
CA SER A 131 0.62 1.86 11.23
C SER A 131 1.88 2.62 11.67
N ASN A 132 2.98 1.93 11.97
CA ASN A 132 4.24 2.56 12.37
C ASN A 132 5.22 2.77 11.20
N PHE A 133 4.93 2.20 10.03
CA PHE A 133 5.87 2.28 8.90
C PHE A 133 6.02 3.71 8.39
N ASN A 134 7.25 4.23 8.42
CA ASN A 134 7.60 5.57 7.95
C ASN A 134 9.06 5.64 7.48
N GLN A 135 9.50 4.72 6.63
CA GLN A 135 10.87 4.67 6.11
C GLN A 135 10.96 5.18 4.66
N PRO A 136 12.12 5.72 4.24
CA PRO A 136 12.31 6.21 2.89
C PRO A 136 12.21 5.08 1.85
N LEU A 137 11.49 5.38 0.76
CA LEU A 137 11.29 4.49 -0.39
C LEU A 137 11.48 5.23 -1.72
N ASN A 138 11.92 6.48 -1.68
CA ASN A 138 11.92 7.36 -2.85
C ASN A 138 12.83 6.86 -4.00
N ASP A 139 13.85 6.08 -3.68
CA ASP A 139 14.82 5.57 -4.65
C ASP A 139 14.46 4.16 -5.20
N TRP A 140 13.31 3.64 -4.82
CA TRP A 140 12.80 2.40 -5.41
C TRP A 140 12.44 2.59 -6.88
N ASP A 141 12.96 1.73 -7.73
CA ASP A 141 12.50 1.62 -9.12
C ASP A 141 11.21 0.80 -9.18
N VAL A 142 10.08 1.50 -9.28
CA VAL A 142 8.74 0.89 -9.34
C VAL A 142 8.20 0.85 -10.78
N SER A 143 9.04 1.06 -11.79
CA SER A 143 8.63 1.21 -13.19
C SER A 143 7.94 -0.03 -13.77
N ASN A 144 8.13 -1.21 -13.20
CA ASN A 144 7.46 -2.44 -13.61
C ASN A 144 6.18 -2.77 -12.82
N VAL A 145 5.85 -1.97 -11.78
CA VAL A 145 4.67 -2.23 -10.97
C VAL A 145 3.39 -1.88 -11.72
N GLN A 146 2.43 -2.79 -11.68
CA GLN A 146 1.13 -2.65 -12.33
C GLN A 146 -0.03 -2.46 -11.34
N ASP A 147 0.09 -3.01 -10.14
CA ASP A 147 -0.95 -2.94 -9.10
C ASP A 147 -0.37 -2.38 -7.79
N MET A 148 -0.83 -1.18 -7.39
CA MET A 148 -0.52 -0.50 -6.12
C MET A 148 -1.78 -0.29 -5.27
N ARG A 149 -2.86 -1.03 -5.53
CA ARG A 149 -4.11 -0.93 -4.79
C ARG A 149 -3.85 -1.07 -3.29
N GLU A 150 -4.39 -0.11 -2.52
CA GLU A 150 -4.31 -0.07 -1.06
C GLU A 150 -2.88 -0.13 -0.47
N MET A 151 -1.83 0.16 -1.26
CA MET A 151 -0.44 -0.05 -0.83
C MET A 151 -0.11 0.62 0.51
N PHE A 152 -0.61 1.83 0.77
CA PHE A 152 -0.43 2.57 2.01
C PHE A 152 -1.77 2.89 2.71
N SER A 153 -2.84 2.16 2.39
CA SER A 153 -4.13 2.35 3.04
C SER A 153 -3.97 2.16 4.55
N LYS A 154 -4.45 3.15 5.34
CA LYS A 154 -4.33 3.18 6.80
C LYS A 154 -2.90 3.08 7.37
N ALA A 155 -1.86 3.27 6.55
CA ALA A 155 -0.49 3.44 7.02
C ALA A 155 -0.36 4.83 7.68
N SER A 156 -0.87 4.95 8.89
CA SER A 156 -1.17 6.23 9.54
C SER A 156 0.04 7.12 9.81
N SER A 157 1.24 6.53 9.96
CA SER A 157 2.50 7.27 10.17
C SER A 157 3.26 7.60 8.89
N PHE A 158 2.89 6.99 7.76
CA PHE A 158 3.67 7.12 6.54
C PHE A 158 3.59 8.53 5.96
N ASN A 159 4.75 9.19 5.83
CA ASN A 159 4.89 10.53 5.25
C ASN A 159 6.29 10.73 4.63
N LYS A 160 6.76 9.80 3.81
CA LYS A 160 8.05 9.93 3.12
C LYS A 160 7.85 10.28 1.64
N PRO A 161 8.80 11.02 1.02
CA PRO A 161 8.73 11.35 -0.40
C PRO A 161 8.61 10.11 -1.28
N LEU A 162 7.85 10.26 -2.37
CA LEU A 162 7.69 9.28 -3.44
C LEU A 162 7.80 9.95 -4.82
N SER A 163 8.36 11.16 -4.88
CA SER A 163 8.39 11.98 -6.09
C SER A 163 9.27 11.41 -7.21
N ASN A 164 10.20 10.51 -6.89
CA ASN A 164 11.06 9.85 -7.89
C ASN A 164 10.41 8.60 -8.51
N TRP A 165 9.27 8.15 -8.00
CA TRP A 165 8.63 6.96 -8.52
C TRP A 165 8.12 7.15 -9.95
N ASN A 166 8.52 6.28 -10.85
CA ASN A 166 7.92 6.16 -12.17
C ASN A 166 6.70 5.23 -12.09
N VAL A 167 5.50 5.82 -12.01
CA VAL A 167 4.23 5.08 -11.90
C VAL A 167 3.49 4.92 -13.23
N SER A 168 4.16 5.24 -14.35
CA SER A 168 3.52 5.25 -15.67
C SER A 168 2.94 3.90 -16.13
N ASN A 169 3.37 2.78 -15.53
CA ASN A 169 2.82 1.45 -15.81
C ASN A 169 1.74 0.99 -14.83
N VAL A 170 1.47 1.77 -13.78
CA VAL A 170 0.48 1.40 -12.76
C VAL A 170 -0.93 1.55 -13.32
N GLN A 171 -1.71 0.47 -13.25
CA GLN A 171 -3.09 0.42 -13.73
C GLN A 171 -4.12 0.58 -12.62
N ASN A 172 -3.75 0.26 -11.38
CA ASN A 172 -4.67 0.32 -10.25
C ASN A 172 -4.01 0.98 -9.03
N MET A 173 -4.62 2.10 -8.58
CA MET A 173 -4.24 2.87 -7.39
C MET A 173 -5.43 3.03 -6.44
N TYR A 174 -6.46 2.16 -6.55
CA TYR A 174 -7.65 2.18 -5.68
C TYR A 174 -7.24 2.24 -4.21
N CYS A 175 -7.78 3.20 -3.45
CA CYS A 175 -7.50 3.36 -2.01
C CYS A 175 -6.02 3.47 -1.63
N MET A 176 -5.08 3.82 -2.53
CA MET A 176 -3.62 3.71 -2.27
C MET A 176 -3.18 4.43 -1.00
N PHE A 177 -3.75 5.60 -0.68
CA PHE A 177 -3.48 6.39 0.52
C PHE A 177 -4.73 6.61 1.37
N ASN A 178 -5.76 5.75 1.23
CA ASN A 178 -6.98 5.84 2.03
C ASN A 178 -6.64 5.79 3.53
N GLU A 179 -7.12 6.76 4.31
CA GLU A 179 -6.82 6.87 5.75
C GLU A 179 -5.31 6.94 6.11
N ALA A 180 -4.43 7.25 5.16
CA ALA A 180 -3.01 7.55 5.43
C ALA A 180 -2.91 8.95 6.06
N LYS A 181 -3.23 9.04 7.35
CA LYS A 181 -3.53 10.29 8.06
C LYS A 181 -2.38 11.30 8.07
N SER A 182 -1.12 10.85 8.04
CA SER A 182 0.07 11.71 8.06
C SER A 182 0.58 12.07 6.66
N PHE A 183 0.11 11.38 5.61
CA PHE A 183 0.68 11.54 4.28
C PHE A 183 0.39 12.91 3.69
N ASN A 184 1.45 13.66 3.33
CA ASN A 184 1.38 14.98 2.71
C ASN A 184 2.60 15.27 1.83
N GLN A 185 2.99 14.33 0.97
CA GLN A 185 4.14 14.51 0.08
C GLN A 185 3.71 14.85 -1.35
N PRO A 186 4.49 15.65 -2.10
CA PRO A 186 4.17 16.01 -3.47
C PRO A 186 4.20 14.80 -4.40
N LEU A 187 3.19 14.72 -5.28
CA LEU A 187 3.02 13.66 -6.28
C LEU A 187 2.78 14.26 -7.68
N ASP A 188 3.02 15.53 -7.86
CA ASP A 188 2.78 16.30 -9.09
C ASP A 188 3.55 15.76 -10.30
N ARG A 189 4.67 15.07 -10.07
CA ARG A 189 5.50 14.46 -11.13
C ARG A 189 5.03 13.10 -11.60
N TRP A 190 4.05 12.50 -10.93
CA TRP A 190 3.56 11.18 -11.31
C TRP A 190 2.80 11.24 -12.64
N ASP A 191 3.18 10.39 -13.59
CA ASP A 191 2.39 10.13 -14.78
C ASP A 191 1.35 9.04 -14.47
N VAL A 192 0.12 9.45 -14.26
CA VAL A 192 -1.01 8.56 -13.92
C VAL A 192 -1.87 8.22 -15.13
N SER A 193 -1.40 8.49 -16.35
CA SER A 193 -2.19 8.35 -17.58
C SER A 193 -2.69 6.93 -17.84
N ASN A 194 -1.98 5.91 -17.36
CA ASN A 194 -2.38 4.50 -17.48
C ASN A 194 -3.20 3.97 -16.30
N ALA A 195 -3.36 4.75 -15.24
CA ALA A 195 -4.19 4.34 -14.11
C ALA A 195 -5.67 4.28 -14.54
N LYS A 196 -6.32 3.14 -14.30
CA LYS A 196 -7.74 2.93 -14.63
C LYS A 196 -8.62 3.19 -13.42
N ASP A 197 -8.11 2.90 -12.23
CA ASP A 197 -8.85 3.04 -10.99
C ASP A 197 -7.99 3.76 -9.93
N MET A 198 -8.44 4.94 -9.52
CA MET A 198 -7.91 5.77 -8.44
C MET A 198 -9.01 6.14 -7.43
N ALA A 199 -10.14 5.39 -7.45
CA ALA A 199 -11.22 5.65 -6.52
C ALA A 199 -10.75 5.58 -5.07
N TYR A 200 -11.22 6.51 -4.25
CA TYR A 200 -10.90 6.64 -2.83
C TYR A 200 -9.39 6.80 -2.50
N MET A 201 -8.55 7.17 -3.47
CA MET A 201 -7.09 7.18 -3.33
C MET A 201 -6.61 7.97 -2.11
N PHE A 202 -7.19 9.13 -1.83
CA PHE A 202 -6.86 9.97 -0.67
C PHE A 202 -8.03 10.10 0.32
N CYS A 203 -9.04 9.23 0.25
CA CYS A 203 -10.18 9.27 1.15
C CYS A 203 -9.70 9.26 2.60
N LYS A 204 -10.14 10.24 3.41
CA LYS A 204 -9.74 10.42 4.81
C LYS A 204 -8.21 10.57 5.07
N ALA A 205 -7.40 10.87 4.06
CA ALA A 205 -5.98 11.21 4.21
C ALA A 205 -5.84 12.63 4.78
N THR A 206 -6.20 12.82 6.02
CA THR A 206 -6.51 14.11 6.65
C THR A 206 -5.41 15.16 6.64
N SER A 207 -4.16 14.81 6.38
CA SER A 207 -3.04 15.75 6.22
C SER A 207 -2.76 16.13 4.76
N PHE A 208 -3.31 15.42 3.77
CA PHE A 208 -2.96 15.64 2.37
C PHE A 208 -3.45 17.00 1.88
N ARG A 209 -2.52 17.83 1.37
CA ARG A 209 -2.78 19.19 0.88
C ARG A 209 -2.00 19.50 -0.40
N GLN A 210 -1.35 18.50 -0.99
CA GLN A 210 -0.47 18.74 -2.15
C GLN A 210 -1.28 18.93 -3.43
N PRO A 211 -0.84 19.84 -4.32
CA PRO A 211 -1.45 19.99 -5.62
C PRO A 211 -1.19 18.75 -6.49
N ILE A 212 -2.17 18.36 -7.28
CA ILE A 212 -2.06 17.32 -8.31
C ILE A 212 -2.48 17.87 -9.69
N THR A 213 -2.28 19.15 -9.90
CA THR A 213 -2.71 19.88 -11.10
C THR A 213 -2.07 19.39 -12.39
N ALA A 214 -0.92 18.70 -12.29
CA ALA A 214 -0.26 18.09 -13.45
C ALA A 214 -0.92 16.79 -13.91
N TRP A 215 -1.78 16.17 -13.07
CA TRP A 215 -2.46 14.94 -13.43
C TRP A 215 -3.58 15.21 -14.44
N ARG A 216 -3.52 14.51 -15.56
CA ARG A 216 -4.57 14.56 -16.58
C ARG A 216 -5.51 13.38 -16.36
N LEU A 217 -6.60 13.65 -15.64
CA LEU A 217 -7.60 12.63 -15.29
C LEU A 217 -8.69 12.60 -16.36
N CYS A 218 -8.54 11.72 -17.36
CA CYS A 218 -9.47 11.56 -18.47
C CYS A 218 -9.89 10.09 -18.56
N GLY A 219 -11.09 9.76 -18.05
CA GLY A 219 -11.67 8.42 -18.16
C GLY A 219 -11.21 7.42 -17.08
N GLN A 220 -10.46 7.87 -16.06
CA GLN A 220 -10.14 7.06 -14.89
C GLN A 220 -11.28 7.10 -13.87
N SER A 221 -11.45 6.02 -13.09
CA SER A 221 -12.33 6.04 -11.93
C SER A 221 -11.68 6.87 -10.80
N THR A 222 -12.31 8.01 -10.46
CA THR A 222 -11.86 8.91 -9.38
C THR A 222 -12.89 9.01 -8.25
N LYS A 223 -13.87 8.10 -8.23
CA LYS A 223 -14.95 8.10 -7.23
C LYS A 223 -14.41 8.25 -5.80
N GLY A 224 -14.91 9.25 -5.07
CA GLY A 224 -14.55 9.50 -3.67
C GLY A 224 -13.06 9.71 -3.41
N MET A 225 -12.28 10.11 -4.44
CA MET A 225 -10.81 10.23 -4.36
C MET A 225 -10.35 11.11 -3.20
N PHE A 226 -11.11 12.19 -2.89
CA PHE A 226 -10.80 13.13 -1.83
C PHE A 226 -11.85 13.14 -0.71
N LEU A 227 -12.67 12.11 -0.64
CA LEU A 227 -13.76 12.01 0.32
C LEU A 227 -13.25 12.20 1.76
N ARG A 228 -13.94 13.09 2.52
CA ARG A 228 -13.61 13.42 3.92
C ARG A 228 -12.20 14.01 4.14
N LEU A 229 -11.62 14.66 3.13
CA LEU A 229 -10.50 15.56 3.38
C LEU A 229 -11.01 16.85 4.04
N PRO A 230 -10.30 17.38 5.06
CA PRO A 230 -10.54 18.76 5.50
C PRO A 230 -10.19 19.68 4.32
N ASP A 231 -11.03 20.73 4.09
CA ASP A 231 -10.86 21.71 2.99
C ASP A 231 -11.04 21.15 1.57
N TYR A 232 -11.88 20.11 1.41
CA TYR A 232 -12.24 19.52 0.11
C TYR A 232 -12.60 20.59 -0.95
N ARG A 233 -13.27 21.68 -0.53
CA ARG A 233 -13.68 22.81 -1.41
C ARG A 233 -12.49 23.51 -2.10
N ASP A 234 -11.32 23.49 -1.50
CA ASP A 234 -10.10 24.09 -2.07
C ASP A 234 -9.35 23.12 -3.00
N MET A 235 -9.65 21.84 -2.92
CA MET A 235 -9.00 20.79 -3.76
C MET A 235 -9.57 20.75 -5.18
N GLU A 236 -10.84 21.13 -5.41
CA GLU A 236 -11.44 21.19 -6.75
C GLU A 236 -10.69 22.16 -7.68
N SER A 237 -10.15 23.27 -7.15
CA SER A 237 -9.29 24.17 -7.91
C SER A 237 -7.91 23.58 -8.25
N ARG A 238 -7.54 22.47 -7.63
CA ARG A 238 -6.23 21.81 -7.78
C ARG A 238 -6.25 20.62 -8.72
N VAL A 239 -7.44 20.19 -9.16
CA VAL A 239 -7.62 19.13 -10.17
C VAL A 239 -7.97 19.80 -11.49
N MET A 240 -7.02 19.98 -12.39
CA MET A 240 -7.32 20.43 -13.75
C MET A 240 -7.78 19.27 -14.61
N CYS A 241 -9.00 19.38 -15.13
CA CYS A 241 -9.73 18.48 -16.04
C CYS A 241 -10.62 17.42 -15.40
N LEU A 242 -11.70 17.87 -14.79
CA LEU A 242 -12.95 17.10 -14.88
C LEU A 242 -13.53 17.41 -16.28
N THR A 243 -13.53 16.44 -17.16
CA THR A 243 -14.21 16.58 -18.47
C THR A 243 -15.73 16.51 -18.28
N PRO A 244 -16.54 17.08 -19.19
CA PRO A 244 -18.01 17.06 -19.10
C PRO A 244 -18.65 15.65 -19.09
N HIS A 245 -17.87 14.59 -19.25
CA HIS A 245 -18.35 13.20 -19.16
C HIS A 245 -18.44 12.67 -17.73
N ASP A 246 -17.99 13.43 -16.73
CA ASP A 246 -18.00 13.00 -15.32
C ASP A 246 -19.26 13.46 -14.54
N GLU A 247 -20.34 13.92 -15.23
CA GLU A 247 -21.61 14.26 -14.57
C GLU A 247 -22.19 13.13 -13.72
N GLU A 248 -22.01 11.89 -14.15
CA GLU A 248 -22.48 10.72 -13.42
C GLU A 248 -21.60 10.42 -12.19
N ALA A 249 -20.27 10.59 -12.31
CA ALA A 249 -19.33 10.48 -11.18
C ALA A 249 -19.56 11.60 -10.15
N MET A 250 -19.82 12.84 -10.60
CA MET A 250 -20.18 13.95 -9.72
C MET A 250 -21.53 13.72 -8.98
N ARG A 251 -22.52 13.07 -9.61
CA ARG A 251 -23.77 12.72 -8.91
C ARG A 251 -23.54 11.75 -7.76
N TYR A 252 -22.69 10.74 -7.93
CA TYR A 252 -22.34 9.81 -6.86
C TYR A 252 -21.55 10.48 -5.73
N ASP A 253 -20.61 11.37 -6.05
CA ASP A 253 -19.90 12.16 -5.04
C ASP A 253 -20.84 13.12 -4.29
N LEU A 254 -21.86 13.66 -4.97
CA LEU A 254 -22.89 14.50 -4.37
C LEU A 254 -23.79 13.71 -3.41
N GLU A 255 -24.25 12.52 -3.77
CA GLU A 255 -25.07 11.65 -2.90
C GLU A 255 -24.29 11.22 -1.64
N ASP A 256 -23.02 10.88 -1.79
CA ASP A 256 -22.12 10.60 -0.65
C ASP A 256 -21.88 11.86 0.21
N MET A 257 -21.81 13.06 -0.42
CA MET A 257 -21.67 14.35 0.29
C MET A 257 -22.95 14.72 1.06
N ILE A 258 -24.14 14.46 0.50
CA ILE A 258 -25.43 14.67 1.19
C ILE A 258 -25.49 13.82 2.47
N GLY A 259 -25.05 12.57 2.42
CA GLY A 259 -25.00 11.69 3.59
C GLY A 259 -24.03 12.14 4.70
N ILE A 260 -23.03 12.98 4.36
CA ILE A 260 -21.96 13.39 5.28
C ILE A 260 -22.17 14.79 5.84
N PHE A 261 -22.60 15.74 5.00
CA PHE A 261 -22.68 17.17 5.34
C PHE A 261 -24.11 17.70 5.48
N GLY A 262 -25.12 16.86 5.17
CA GLY A 262 -26.52 17.25 5.10
C GLY A 262 -26.86 17.94 3.79
N GLU A 263 -28.14 17.82 3.41
CA GLU A 263 -28.70 18.29 2.13
C GLU A 263 -28.51 19.81 1.91
N GLU A 264 -28.61 20.60 2.98
CA GLU A 264 -28.52 22.08 2.94
C GLU A 264 -27.12 22.57 2.53
N ALA A 265 -26.03 21.91 3.06
CA ALA A 265 -24.66 22.29 2.72
C ALA A 265 -24.30 21.93 1.27
N VAL A 266 -24.86 20.84 0.75
CA VAL A 266 -24.68 20.41 -0.65
C VAL A 266 -25.45 21.30 -1.61
N GLN A 267 -26.68 21.71 -1.26
CA GLN A 267 -27.47 22.65 -2.04
C GLN A 267 -26.79 24.02 -2.13
N ASP A 268 -26.19 24.52 -1.06
CA ASP A 268 -25.41 25.76 -1.08
C ASP A 268 -24.17 25.66 -1.98
N ALA A 269 -23.49 24.52 -1.99
CA ALA A 269 -22.38 24.27 -2.90
C ALA A 269 -22.83 24.21 -4.37
N LEU A 270 -23.96 23.58 -4.66
CA LEU A 270 -24.56 23.54 -6.01
C LEU A 270 -24.96 24.93 -6.48
N ARG A 271 -25.54 25.78 -5.62
CA ARG A 271 -25.88 27.18 -5.96
C ARG A 271 -24.67 28.02 -6.32
N LEU A 272 -23.55 27.83 -5.61
CA LEU A 272 -22.34 28.64 -5.81
C LEU A 272 -21.55 28.20 -7.04
N TYR A 273 -21.54 26.93 -7.34
CA TYR A 273 -20.64 26.33 -8.32
C TYR A 273 -21.35 25.58 -9.45
N GLY A 274 -22.60 25.12 -9.27
CA GLY A 274 -23.39 24.39 -10.27
C GLY A 274 -23.46 25.05 -11.64
N PRO A 275 -23.73 26.39 -11.74
CA PRO A 275 -23.77 27.07 -13.02
C PRO A 275 -22.45 27.05 -13.79
N LYS A 276 -21.33 27.02 -13.10
CA LYS A 276 -19.97 26.96 -13.71
C LYS A 276 -19.70 25.61 -14.37
N TYR A 277 -20.37 24.55 -13.93
CA TYR A 277 -20.18 23.17 -14.41
C TYR A 277 -21.42 22.62 -15.14
N GLY A 278 -22.41 23.47 -15.49
CA GLY A 278 -23.58 23.06 -16.26
C GLY A 278 -24.65 22.30 -15.47
N LEU A 279 -24.50 22.19 -14.14
CA LEU A 279 -25.49 21.56 -13.27
C LEU A 279 -26.66 22.49 -13.04
N LYS A 280 -27.87 22.04 -13.35
CA LYS A 280 -29.11 22.81 -13.11
C LYS A 280 -29.70 22.39 -11.77
N GLU A 281 -30.26 23.38 -11.03
CA GLU A 281 -31.19 23.13 -9.93
C GLU A 281 -32.41 22.39 -10.51
N ASP A 282 -32.73 21.20 -10.06
CA ASP A 282 -34.01 20.54 -10.25
C ASP A 282 -34.95 20.93 -9.11
#